data_ba348df66ab0fb310902bb3a8a30c9d1
#
_entry.id   ba348df66ab0fb310902bb3a8a30c9d1
#
_cell.length_a   1.000
_cell.length_b   1.000
_cell.length_c   1.000
_cell.angle_alpha   90.00
_cell.angle_beta   90.00
_cell.angle_gamma   90.00
#
_symmetry.space_group_name_H-M   'P 1'
#
loop_
_entity.id
_entity.type
_entity.pdbx_description
1 polymer ?
#
loop_
_entity_poly.entity_id
_entity_poly.type
_entity_poly.pdbx_seq_one_letter_code
_entity_poly.pdbx_strand_id
1 'polypeptide(L)'
;MLALEISSALLNGGYALGLAIGRRWAWPLGFFGTLAGVAVLFDAKLYAESLLNLGYAVLAVLGWVRWGRAEFKPLVGSLTNDFIVAVGLALATAYLMNAATDNPRPLADGIMFAGGILGTWWQVKRERLNWIIWITLNGIGAWLYADRGLWVYAAYSAVMAVVSVWGWFRWAEPFKKSKASAQ
;
A
#
# COMPACT_ATOMS: atom_id res chain seq x y z
N MET A 1 -7.77 -17.63 13.72
CA MET A 1 -7.52 -16.18 13.47
C MET A 1 -6.03 -15.82 13.54
N LEU A 2 -5.28 -16.12 14.63
CA LEU A 2 -3.85 -15.75 14.76
C LEU A 2 -2.98 -16.24 13.60
N ALA A 3 -3.11 -17.50 13.15
CA ALA A 3 -2.36 -18.02 12.00
C ALA A 3 -2.64 -17.25 10.71
N LEU A 4 -3.88 -16.82 10.49
CA LEU A 4 -4.28 -16.05 9.31
C LEU A 4 -3.71 -14.61 9.37
N GLU A 5 -3.71 -14.01 10.56
CA GLU A 5 -3.10 -12.70 10.81
C GLU A 5 -1.59 -12.71 10.54
N ILE A 6 -0.87 -13.71 11.09
CA ILE A 6 0.56 -13.89 10.84
C ILE A 6 0.82 -14.12 9.34
N SER A 7 0.02 -14.96 8.70
CA SER A 7 0.15 -15.23 7.26
C SER A 7 -0.06 -13.96 6.44
N SER A 8 -1.07 -13.14 6.77
CA SER A 8 -1.32 -11.85 6.14
C SER A 8 -0.12 -10.91 6.28
N ALA A 9 0.44 -10.78 7.48
CA ALA A 9 1.60 -9.93 7.75
C ALA A 9 2.84 -10.39 6.96
N LEU A 10 3.13 -11.69 6.94
CA LEU A 10 4.28 -12.25 6.20
C LEU A 10 4.13 -12.07 4.69
N LEU A 11 2.94 -12.34 4.14
CA LEU A 11 2.65 -12.18 2.72
C LEU A 11 2.75 -10.70 2.29
N ASN A 12 2.21 -9.79 3.07
CA ASN A 12 2.31 -8.35 2.80
C ASN A 12 3.75 -7.82 2.96
N GLY A 13 4.52 -8.33 3.92
CA GLY A 13 5.95 -8.06 4.03
C GLY A 13 6.73 -8.54 2.81
N GLY A 14 6.49 -9.77 2.37
CA GLY A 14 7.07 -10.34 1.14
C GLY A 14 6.66 -9.56 -0.11
N TYR A 15 5.42 -9.10 -0.19
CA TYR A 15 4.95 -8.19 -1.24
C TYR A 15 5.78 -6.90 -1.29
N ALA A 16 5.93 -6.21 -0.16
CA ALA A 16 6.69 -4.95 -0.10
C ALA A 16 8.15 -5.15 -0.51
N LEU A 17 8.82 -6.20 0.00
CA LEU A 17 10.18 -6.53 -0.38
C LEU A 17 10.31 -6.90 -1.86
N GLY A 18 9.41 -7.71 -2.37
CA GLY A 18 9.37 -8.10 -3.78
C GLY A 18 9.17 -6.92 -4.72
N LEU A 19 8.30 -5.96 -4.35
CA LEU A 19 8.13 -4.72 -5.10
C LEU A 19 9.37 -3.83 -5.04
N ALA A 20 10.02 -3.71 -3.88
CA ALA A 20 11.24 -2.91 -3.74
C ALA A 20 12.36 -3.39 -4.69
N ILE A 21 12.45 -4.70 -4.95
CA ILE A 21 13.38 -5.26 -5.94
C ILE A 21 12.79 -5.35 -7.37
N GLY A 22 11.61 -4.78 -7.61
CA GLY A 22 10.97 -4.71 -8.93
C GLY A 22 10.47 -6.05 -9.48
N ARG A 23 10.11 -6.99 -8.62
CA ARG A 23 9.70 -8.33 -9.03
C ARG A 23 8.19 -8.49 -9.15
N ARG A 24 7.74 -9.00 -10.29
CA ARG A 24 6.32 -9.25 -10.56
C ARG A 24 5.67 -10.22 -9.57
N TRP A 25 6.41 -11.24 -9.11
CA TRP A 25 5.88 -12.23 -8.16
C TRP A 25 5.42 -11.64 -6.82
N ALA A 26 5.78 -10.39 -6.52
CA ALA A 26 5.29 -9.68 -5.36
C ALA A 26 3.75 -9.55 -5.36
N TRP A 27 3.15 -9.30 -6.51
CA TRP A 27 1.72 -9.04 -6.63
C TRP A 27 0.83 -10.19 -6.13
N PRO A 28 1.08 -11.48 -6.46
CA PRO A 28 0.36 -12.60 -5.84
C PRO A 28 0.48 -12.63 -4.31
N LEU A 29 1.65 -12.32 -3.76
CA LEU A 29 1.81 -12.25 -2.30
C LEU A 29 0.91 -11.16 -1.70
N GLY A 30 0.88 -9.98 -2.32
CA GLY A 30 -0.03 -8.90 -1.93
C GLY A 30 -1.49 -9.31 -2.03
N PHE A 31 -1.88 -9.98 -3.12
CA PHE A 31 -3.24 -10.46 -3.32
C PHE A 31 -3.69 -11.41 -2.19
N PHE A 32 -2.92 -12.47 -1.94
CA PHE A 32 -3.29 -13.43 -0.88
C PHE A 32 -3.14 -12.83 0.52
N GLY A 33 -2.15 -11.96 0.74
CA GLY A 33 -1.96 -11.25 2.00
C GLY A 33 -3.14 -10.34 2.34
N THR A 34 -3.64 -9.57 1.35
CA THR A 34 -4.80 -8.70 1.55
C THR A 34 -6.09 -9.49 1.70
N LEU A 35 -6.30 -10.59 0.96
CA LEU A 35 -7.48 -11.46 1.15
C LEU A 35 -7.50 -12.10 2.55
N ALA A 36 -6.34 -12.53 3.08
CA ALA A 36 -6.24 -12.99 4.46
C ALA A 36 -6.59 -11.84 5.43
N GLY A 37 -6.11 -10.63 5.16
CA GLY A 37 -6.46 -9.43 5.90
C GLY A 37 -7.96 -9.12 5.88
N VAL A 38 -8.64 -9.25 4.73
CA VAL A 38 -10.10 -9.08 4.61
C VAL A 38 -10.82 -9.97 5.62
N ALA A 39 -10.47 -11.27 5.69
CA ALA A 39 -11.11 -12.22 6.59
C ALA A 39 -10.88 -11.85 8.07
N VAL A 40 -9.64 -11.50 8.43
CA VAL A 40 -9.27 -11.09 9.81
C VAL A 40 -10.02 -9.83 10.22
N LEU A 41 -10.03 -8.80 9.36
CA LEU A 41 -10.66 -7.52 9.66
C LEU A 41 -12.20 -7.61 9.70
N PHE A 42 -12.79 -8.44 8.82
CA PHE A 42 -14.23 -8.68 8.83
C PHE A 42 -14.69 -9.37 10.11
N ASP A 43 -13.95 -10.39 10.58
CA ASP A 43 -14.22 -11.07 11.86
C ASP A 43 -14.06 -10.11 13.06
N ALA A 44 -13.08 -9.20 12.98
CA ALA A 44 -12.88 -8.14 13.98
C ALA A 44 -13.91 -7.00 13.89
N LYS A 45 -14.90 -7.07 12.97
CA LYS A 45 -15.92 -6.04 12.68
C LYS A 45 -15.34 -4.70 12.19
N LEU A 46 -14.13 -4.71 11.66
CA LEU A 46 -13.45 -3.57 11.03
C LEU A 46 -13.80 -3.55 9.54
N TYR A 47 -15.06 -3.27 9.23
CA TYR A 47 -15.61 -3.41 7.88
C TYR A 47 -15.01 -2.45 6.86
N ALA A 48 -14.69 -1.21 7.27
CA ALA A 48 -14.07 -0.22 6.38
C ALA A 48 -12.65 -0.65 5.96
N GLU A 49 -11.85 -1.13 6.90
CA GLU A 49 -10.50 -1.65 6.65
C GLU A 49 -10.54 -2.94 5.84
N SER A 50 -11.55 -3.79 6.08
CA SER A 50 -11.78 -4.99 5.28
C SER A 50 -12.09 -4.62 3.82
N LEU A 51 -12.94 -3.63 3.59
CA LEU A 51 -13.26 -3.10 2.25
C LEU A 51 -12.02 -2.49 1.56
N LEU A 52 -11.19 -1.75 2.32
CA LEU A 52 -9.92 -1.23 1.81
C LEU A 52 -8.99 -2.35 1.35
N ASN A 53 -8.86 -3.43 2.14
CA ASN A 53 -8.05 -4.59 1.77
C ASN A 53 -8.59 -5.28 0.51
N LEU A 54 -9.91 -5.33 0.31
CA LEU A 54 -10.50 -5.81 -0.93
C LEU A 54 -10.09 -4.93 -2.12
N GLY A 55 -10.07 -3.60 -1.94
CA GLY A 55 -9.53 -2.67 -2.93
C GLY A 55 -8.06 -2.95 -3.29
N TYR A 56 -7.23 -3.23 -2.29
CA TYR A 56 -5.83 -3.64 -2.53
C TYR A 56 -5.72 -4.96 -3.28
N ALA A 57 -6.59 -5.94 -3.02
CA ALA A 57 -6.61 -7.21 -3.77
C ALA A 57 -6.91 -6.96 -5.25
N VAL A 58 -7.87 -6.08 -5.57
CA VAL A 58 -8.16 -5.68 -6.97
C VAL A 58 -6.94 -5.01 -7.61
N LEU A 59 -6.30 -4.07 -6.92
CA LEU A 59 -5.09 -3.40 -7.41
C LEU A 59 -3.91 -4.38 -7.58
N ALA A 60 -3.82 -5.40 -6.74
CA ALA A 60 -2.80 -6.45 -6.87
C ALA A 60 -2.98 -7.27 -8.15
N VAL A 61 -4.22 -7.61 -8.53
CA VAL A 61 -4.52 -8.27 -9.82
C VAL A 61 -4.12 -7.36 -10.98
N LEU A 62 -4.49 -6.09 -10.94
CA LEU A 62 -4.11 -5.12 -11.97
C LEU A 62 -2.59 -4.98 -12.08
N GLY A 63 -1.88 -4.91 -10.96
CA GLY A 63 -0.43 -4.88 -10.90
C GLY A 63 0.20 -6.12 -11.52
N TRP A 64 -0.27 -7.31 -11.17
CA TRP A 64 0.17 -8.57 -11.75
C TRP A 64 0.03 -8.60 -13.28
N VAL A 65 -1.14 -8.22 -13.80
CA VAL A 65 -1.40 -8.21 -15.24
C VAL A 65 -0.49 -7.19 -15.94
N ARG A 66 -0.39 -5.98 -15.42
CA ARG A 66 0.37 -4.91 -16.05
C ARG A 66 1.87 -5.16 -16.04
N TRP A 67 2.40 -5.64 -14.92
CA TRP A 67 3.83 -5.94 -14.78
C TRP A 67 4.28 -7.17 -15.60
N GLY A 68 3.33 -7.97 -16.09
CA GLY A 68 3.59 -9.13 -16.95
C GLY A 68 3.65 -8.83 -18.44
N ARG A 69 3.33 -7.60 -18.86
CA ARG A 69 3.37 -7.23 -20.29
C ARG A 69 4.81 -6.92 -20.72
N ALA A 70 5.23 -7.43 -21.89
CA ALA A 70 6.55 -7.21 -22.45
C ALA A 70 6.83 -5.72 -22.71
N GLU A 71 5.80 -4.99 -23.18
CA GLU A 71 5.85 -3.54 -23.30
C GLU A 71 5.06 -2.89 -22.17
N PHE A 72 5.76 -2.27 -21.24
CA PHE A 72 5.13 -1.44 -20.23
C PHE A 72 4.79 -0.08 -20.84
N LYS A 73 3.54 0.08 -21.24
CA LYS A 73 3.04 1.41 -21.63
C LYS A 73 2.65 2.17 -20.35
N PRO A 74 3.22 3.36 -20.11
CA PRO A 74 2.78 4.21 -19.02
C PRO A 74 1.27 4.41 -19.09
N LEU A 75 0.58 4.36 -17.95
CA LEU A 75 -0.83 4.77 -17.91
C LEU A 75 -0.89 6.28 -18.18
N VAL A 76 -1.67 6.65 -19.18
CA VAL A 76 -1.97 8.07 -19.43
C VAL A 76 -2.75 8.57 -18.21
N GLY A 77 -2.20 9.57 -17.55
CA GLY A 77 -2.80 10.20 -16.38
C GLY A 77 -1.77 11.09 -15.69
N SER A 78 -2.20 12.25 -15.25
CA SER A 78 -1.34 13.15 -14.49
C SER A 78 -1.20 12.65 -13.05
N LEU A 79 0.03 12.54 -12.55
CA LEU A 79 0.29 12.28 -11.12
C LEU A 79 -0.36 13.34 -10.24
N THR A 80 -0.46 14.59 -10.75
CA THR A 80 -1.16 15.67 -10.08
C THR A 80 -2.65 15.37 -9.92
N ASN A 81 -3.31 14.85 -10.96
CA ASN A 81 -4.73 14.48 -10.87
C ASN A 81 -4.95 13.32 -9.90
N ASP A 82 -4.08 12.28 -9.94
CA ASP A 82 -4.14 11.18 -8.97
C ASP A 82 -4.02 11.71 -7.54
N PHE A 83 -3.10 12.66 -7.30
CA PHE A 83 -2.90 13.27 -5.99
C PHE A 83 -4.10 14.11 -5.55
N ILE A 84 -4.67 14.93 -6.45
CA ILE A 84 -5.88 15.73 -6.16
C ILE A 84 -7.04 14.81 -5.78
N VAL A 85 -7.25 13.73 -6.54
CA VAL A 85 -8.29 12.73 -6.23
C VAL A 85 -8.06 12.10 -4.86
N ALA A 86 -6.80 11.74 -4.54
CA ALA A 86 -6.47 11.17 -3.23
C ALA A 86 -6.71 12.16 -2.08
N VAL A 87 -6.38 13.45 -2.26
CA VAL A 87 -6.68 14.49 -1.26
C VAL A 87 -8.20 14.62 -1.06
N GLY A 88 -8.98 14.67 -2.15
CA GLY A 88 -10.44 14.69 -2.07
C GLY A 88 -11.00 13.47 -1.34
N LEU A 89 -10.49 12.29 -1.65
CA LEU A 89 -10.87 11.03 -0.98
C LEU A 89 -10.50 11.04 0.51
N ALA A 90 -9.31 11.55 0.87
CA ALA A 90 -8.89 11.65 2.27
C ALA A 90 -9.82 12.56 3.07
N LEU A 91 -10.17 13.73 2.52
CA LEU A 91 -11.07 14.67 3.17
C LEU A 91 -12.50 14.13 3.28
N ALA A 92 -13.00 13.46 2.23
CA ALA A 92 -14.31 12.82 2.25
C ALA A 92 -14.37 11.70 3.30
N THR A 93 -13.35 10.85 3.36
CA THR A 93 -13.25 9.78 4.37
C THR A 93 -13.16 10.37 5.78
N ALA A 94 -12.33 11.40 5.99
CA ALA A 94 -12.22 12.08 7.28
C ALA A 94 -13.55 12.67 7.72
N TYR A 95 -14.28 13.33 6.80
CA TYR A 95 -15.60 13.89 7.08
C TYR A 95 -16.60 12.79 7.48
N LEU A 96 -16.66 11.70 6.72
CA LEU A 96 -17.57 10.57 7.02
C LEU A 96 -17.24 9.93 8.36
N MET A 97 -15.94 9.71 8.66
CA MET A 97 -15.52 9.16 9.94
C MET A 97 -15.90 10.08 11.12
N ASN A 98 -15.72 11.40 10.96
CA ASN A 98 -16.10 12.37 11.98
C ASN A 98 -17.63 12.46 12.17
N ALA A 99 -18.41 12.30 11.10
CA ALA A 99 -19.87 12.41 11.15
C ALA A 99 -20.56 11.12 11.65
N ALA A 100 -19.97 9.95 11.39
CA ALA A 100 -20.61 8.66 11.62
C ALA A 100 -19.99 7.84 12.76
N THR A 101 -18.85 8.28 13.33
CA THR A 101 -18.13 7.51 14.38
C THR A 101 -17.52 8.44 15.42
N ASP A 102 -17.22 7.89 16.60
CA ASP A 102 -16.48 8.57 17.66
C ASP A 102 -14.96 8.51 17.45
N ASN A 103 -14.51 8.55 16.19
CA ASN A 103 -13.11 8.45 15.85
C ASN A 103 -12.34 9.70 16.32
N PRO A 104 -11.32 9.58 17.18
CA PRO A 104 -10.58 10.73 17.70
C PRO A 104 -9.65 11.37 16.67
N ARG A 105 -9.39 10.70 15.53
CA ARG A 105 -8.41 11.13 14.51
C ARG A 105 -8.87 10.86 13.08
N PRO A 106 -10.05 11.38 12.68
CA PRO A 106 -10.65 11.08 11.38
C PRO A 106 -9.77 11.50 10.20
N LEU A 107 -9.01 12.59 10.32
CA LEU A 107 -8.10 13.05 9.26
C LEU A 107 -6.92 12.08 9.07
N ALA A 108 -6.36 11.53 10.14
CA ALA A 108 -5.26 10.56 10.04
C ALA A 108 -5.75 9.30 9.30
N ASP A 109 -6.93 8.79 9.65
CA ASP A 109 -7.51 7.61 9.00
C ASP A 109 -7.87 7.89 7.54
N GLY A 110 -8.39 9.08 7.22
CA GLY A 110 -8.62 9.52 5.84
C GLY A 110 -7.33 9.55 5.01
N ILE A 111 -6.24 10.08 5.57
CA ILE A 111 -4.92 10.09 4.93
C ILE A 111 -4.41 8.66 4.72
N MET A 112 -4.52 7.80 5.74
CA MET A 112 -4.08 6.39 5.64
C MET A 112 -4.87 5.65 4.55
N PHE A 113 -6.19 5.82 4.50
CA PHE A 113 -7.06 5.21 3.52
C PHE A 113 -6.72 5.64 2.09
N ALA A 114 -6.79 6.94 1.82
CA ALA A 114 -6.60 7.48 0.46
C ALA A 114 -5.14 7.37 -0.01
N GLY A 115 -4.19 7.60 0.91
CA GLY A 115 -2.77 7.46 0.64
C GLY A 115 -2.38 6.02 0.31
N GLY A 116 -2.98 5.04 0.99
CA GLY A 116 -2.77 3.61 0.69
C GLY A 116 -3.24 3.25 -0.73
N ILE A 117 -4.43 3.73 -1.13
CA ILE A 117 -4.94 3.54 -2.51
C ILE A 117 -4.00 4.21 -3.52
N LEU A 118 -3.62 5.47 -3.28
CA LEU A 118 -2.71 6.22 -4.14
C LEU A 118 -1.34 5.53 -4.28
N GLY A 119 -0.74 5.14 -3.15
CA GLY A 119 0.55 4.47 -3.12
C GLY A 119 0.52 3.17 -3.94
N THR A 120 -0.49 2.33 -3.72
CA THR A 120 -0.66 1.07 -4.47
C THR A 120 -0.94 1.33 -5.95
N TRP A 121 -1.75 2.33 -6.28
CA TRP A 121 -2.00 2.73 -7.67
C TRP A 121 -0.72 3.17 -8.37
N TRP A 122 0.12 3.96 -7.70
CA TRP A 122 1.42 4.36 -8.24
C TRP A 122 2.40 3.19 -8.33
N GLN A 123 2.31 2.18 -7.47
CA GLN A 123 3.05 0.91 -7.65
C GLN A 123 2.63 0.18 -8.93
N VAL A 124 1.32 0.11 -9.21
CA VAL A 124 0.80 -0.46 -10.48
C VAL A 124 1.35 0.29 -11.69
N LYS A 125 1.48 1.62 -11.60
CA LYS A 125 2.07 2.49 -12.62
C LYS A 125 3.60 2.42 -12.69
N ARG A 126 4.28 1.77 -11.75
CA ARG A 126 5.74 1.80 -11.54
C ARG A 126 6.28 3.22 -11.28
N GLU A 127 5.48 4.08 -10.66
CA GLU A 127 5.89 5.41 -10.30
C GLU A 127 6.73 5.38 -9.01
N ARG A 128 7.96 5.88 -9.08
CA ARG A 128 8.88 5.89 -7.95
C ARG A 128 8.33 6.64 -6.74
N LEU A 129 7.52 7.69 -6.97
CA LEU A 129 6.91 8.50 -5.92
C LEU A 129 5.98 7.69 -4.99
N ASN A 130 5.55 6.49 -5.39
CA ASN A 130 4.83 5.60 -4.50
C ASN A 130 5.57 5.38 -3.17
N TRP A 131 6.91 5.29 -3.21
CA TRP A 131 7.71 5.04 -2.03
C TRP A 131 7.67 6.19 -1.03
N ILE A 132 7.58 7.44 -1.51
CA ILE A 132 7.38 8.61 -0.62
C ILE A 132 6.04 8.50 0.11
N ILE A 133 4.98 8.10 -0.61
CA ILE A 133 3.67 7.84 0.03
C ILE A 133 3.82 6.79 1.13
N TRP A 134 4.46 5.64 0.83
CA TRP A 134 4.62 4.58 1.80
C TRP A 134 5.54 4.94 2.97
N ILE A 135 6.60 5.74 2.77
CA ILE A 135 7.42 6.28 3.87
C ILE A 135 6.55 7.12 4.80
N THR A 136 5.74 8.01 4.23
CA THR A 136 4.85 8.91 5.00
C THR A 136 3.79 8.10 5.77
N LEU A 137 3.08 7.18 5.09
CA LEU A 137 2.03 6.39 5.73
C LEU A 137 2.56 5.47 6.83
N ASN A 138 3.68 4.81 6.58
CA ASN A 138 4.30 3.95 7.59
C ASN A 138 4.86 4.76 8.77
N GLY A 139 5.38 5.97 8.53
CA GLY A 139 5.79 6.89 9.59
C GLY A 139 4.61 7.34 10.46
N ILE A 140 3.51 7.75 9.83
CA ILE A 140 2.26 8.11 10.52
C ILE A 140 1.73 6.89 11.29
N GLY A 141 1.70 5.71 10.66
CA GLY A 141 1.25 4.47 11.28
C GLY A 141 2.09 4.08 12.50
N ALA A 142 3.41 4.17 12.41
CA ALA A 142 4.30 3.87 13.53
C ALA A 142 4.00 4.78 14.74
N TRP A 143 3.83 6.08 14.49
CA TRP A 143 3.46 7.04 15.54
C TRP A 143 2.06 6.75 16.10
N LEU A 144 1.06 6.57 15.22
CA LEU A 144 -0.34 6.37 15.61
C LEU A 144 -0.54 5.11 16.45
N TYR A 145 0.12 4.01 16.05
CA TYR A 145 0.04 2.74 16.78
C TYR A 145 0.79 2.79 18.11
N ALA A 146 1.95 3.47 18.16
CA ALA A 146 2.68 3.66 19.41
C ALA A 146 1.87 4.48 20.42
N ASP A 147 1.22 5.56 19.97
CA ASP A 147 0.35 6.40 20.80
C ASP A 147 -0.86 5.64 21.38
N ARG A 148 -1.32 4.61 20.66
CA ARG A 148 -2.40 3.72 21.12
C ARG A 148 -1.91 2.52 21.94
N GLY A 149 -0.60 2.40 22.23
CA GLY A 149 0.01 1.27 22.93
C GLY A 149 0.12 -0.02 22.10
N LEU A 150 -0.11 0.06 20.78
CA LEU A 150 -0.07 -1.07 19.84
C LEU A 150 1.35 -1.27 19.31
N TRP A 151 2.28 -1.63 20.18
CA TRP A 151 3.73 -1.65 19.91
C TRP A 151 4.13 -2.60 18.77
N VAL A 152 3.44 -3.73 18.59
CA VAL A 152 3.72 -4.69 17.50
C VAL A 152 3.43 -4.04 16.14
N TYR A 153 2.29 -3.37 16.00
CA TYR A 153 1.92 -2.66 14.78
C TYR A 153 2.82 -1.45 14.53
N ALA A 154 3.22 -0.74 15.60
CA ALA A 154 4.18 0.35 15.50
C ALA A 154 5.53 -0.14 14.98
N ALA A 155 6.06 -1.23 15.53
CA ALA A 155 7.30 -1.85 15.07
C ALA A 155 7.20 -2.34 13.62
N TYR A 156 6.09 -3.01 13.24
CA TYR A 156 5.84 -3.41 11.87
C TYR A 156 5.86 -2.22 10.92
N SER A 157 5.16 -1.13 11.25
CA SER A 157 5.14 0.09 10.44
C SER A 157 6.53 0.72 10.33
N ALA A 158 7.30 0.76 11.42
CA ALA A 158 8.67 1.26 11.39
C ALA A 158 9.57 0.43 10.44
N VAL A 159 9.46 -0.91 10.47
CA VAL A 159 10.16 -1.79 9.53
C VAL A 159 9.73 -1.52 8.09
N MET A 160 8.42 -1.36 7.84
CA MET A 160 7.90 -1.05 6.51
C MET A 160 8.33 0.33 6.01
N ALA A 161 8.51 1.32 6.91
CA ALA A 161 9.10 2.60 6.55
C ALA A 161 10.54 2.44 6.04
N VAL A 162 11.37 1.63 6.72
CA VAL A 162 12.73 1.31 6.27
C VAL A 162 12.73 0.60 4.91
N VAL A 163 11.85 -0.38 4.72
CA VAL A 163 11.67 -1.07 3.42
C VAL A 163 11.28 -0.06 2.33
N SER A 164 10.42 0.91 2.65
CA SER A 164 9.99 1.95 1.69
C SER A 164 11.14 2.90 1.33
N VAL A 165 11.97 3.29 2.29
CA VAL A 165 13.20 4.06 2.03
C VAL A 165 14.14 3.26 1.11
N TRP A 166 14.34 1.99 1.40
CA TRP A 166 15.15 1.13 0.53
C TRP A 166 14.57 1.01 -0.88
N GLY A 167 13.25 0.83 -1.02
CA GLY A 167 12.53 0.81 -2.29
C GLY A 167 12.73 2.11 -3.09
N TRP A 168 12.68 3.27 -2.42
CA TRP A 168 12.95 4.55 -3.03
C TRP A 168 14.32 4.61 -3.69
N PHE A 169 15.37 4.15 -3.02
CA PHE A 169 16.72 4.14 -3.58
C PHE A 169 16.88 3.07 -4.67
N ARG A 170 16.29 1.90 -4.51
CA ARG A 170 16.33 0.83 -5.52
C ARG A 170 15.65 1.23 -6.84
N TRP A 171 14.59 2.03 -6.77
CA TRP A 171 13.88 2.51 -7.96
C TRP A 171 14.47 3.83 -8.53
N ALA A 172 15.56 4.35 -7.96
CA ALA A 172 16.28 5.51 -8.49
C ALA A 172 17.05 5.16 -9.77
N GLU A 173 17.58 3.94 -9.87
CA GLU A 173 18.20 3.46 -11.09
C GLU A 173 17.09 3.03 -12.07
N PRO A 174 17.04 3.63 -13.27
CA PRO A 174 15.99 3.29 -14.22
C PRO A 174 16.02 1.80 -14.55
N PHE A 175 14.85 1.18 -14.71
CA PHE A 175 14.64 -0.15 -15.28
C PHE A 175 15.28 -0.33 -16.70
N LYS A 176 16.22 0.53 -17.06
CA LYS A 176 16.86 0.65 -18.37
C LYS A 176 17.81 -0.50 -18.73
N LYS A 177 18.23 -1.35 -17.80
CA LYS A 177 19.25 -2.36 -18.11
C LYS A 177 18.72 -3.67 -18.71
N SER A 178 17.43 -3.82 -18.92
CA SER A 178 16.88 -5.04 -19.57
C SER A 178 17.04 -5.06 -21.10
N LYS A 179 17.46 -3.97 -21.75
CA LYS A 179 17.66 -3.93 -23.21
C LYS A 179 19.11 -4.14 -23.66
N ALA A 180 20.08 -4.15 -22.75
CA ALA A 180 21.50 -4.27 -23.10
C ALA A 180 22.05 -5.70 -23.07
N SER A 181 21.24 -6.72 -22.71
CA SER A 181 21.64 -8.13 -22.73
C SER A 181 20.95 -8.96 -23.82
N ALA A 182 20.35 -8.32 -24.82
CA ALA A 182 19.68 -8.96 -25.95
C ALA A 182 20.32 -8.54 -27.31
N GLN A 183 21.62 -8.18 -27.29
CA GLN A 183 22.44 -8.08 -28.50
C GLN A 183 23.64 -9.01 -28.43
#